data_3f56ac1f9eab4c78b9f137eb5a176fa3
#
_entry.id   3f56ac1f9eab4c78b9f137eb5a176fa3
#
_cell.length_a   1.000
_cell.length_b   1.000
_cell.length_c   1.000
_cell.angle_alpha   90.00
_cell.angle_beta   90.00
_cell.angle_gamma   90.00
#
_symmetry.space_group_name_H-M   'P 1'
#
loop_
_entity.id
_entity.type
_entity.pdbx_description
1 polymer ?
#
loop_
_entity_poly.entity_id
_entity_poly.type
_entity_poly.pdbx_seq_one_letter_code
_entity_poly.pdbx_strand_id
1 'polypeptide(L)'
;MKRFVAFVVLASLVIAPVSQAAPKKISVKPMQLLTTVGTPDEVSGAVVSGKSIIVFGTKSAKAYARAIDVTGKELWNLSLDQSAASIATNAAVDSAGDIWLAGATPLATGLVAPTPTPTPLNPDSAAIPPSVFVGNLQAITIWKVSPAGALISTTSMPTSSVLFPTAISVDKNGVSVVGIIANEKGNAGFLVNVDSAGVFTKLLQIGSVSTTADAVVRHPDGTITVAGSSSETLAGKKVAGITDGILVKVSKALKITSVVRSSVSKGKRIWNSASSSLLLAGEVVAAGKTESAVTKFSLAFAPTWTYRFASTGPTLSASSTHAFFISTGAITQLNWSPKSPTPLLLTFDSKGVITAADSGAVGQKEVLGLLISKEFGVLALTSSAELVSIFTLLPR
;
A
#
# COMPACT_ATOMS: atom_id res chain seq x y z
N MET A 1 -26.97 -52.11 68.98
CA MET A 1 -27.31 -51.40 67.78
C MET A 1 -27.29 -49.91 67.99
N LYS A 2 -26.20 -49.20 67.57
CA LYS A 2 -26.08 -47.75 67.70
C LYS A 2 -26.19 -47.15 66.29
N ARG A 3 -27.26 -46.39 66.03
CA ARG A 3 -27.48 -45.70 64.76
C ARG A 3 -26.69 -44.36 64.80
N PHE A 4 -25.68 -44.23 63.88
CA PHE A 4 -25.05 -42.94 63.59
C PHE A 4 -25.88 -42.20 62.52
N VAL A 5 -26.36 -41.02 62.85
CA VAL A 5 -26.98 -40.06 61.94
C VAL A 5 -25.88 -39.10 61.47
N ALA A 6 -25.48 -39.13 60.19
CA ALA A 6 -24.57 -38.18 59.61
C ALA A 6 -25.34 -36.98 59.09
N PHE A 7 -25.10 -35.79 59.65
CA PHE A 7 -25.60 -34.51 59.16
C PHE A 7 -24.66 -34.06 58.01
N VAL A 8 -25.17 -33.99 56.77
CA VAL A 8 -24.51 -33.35 55.64
C VAL A 8 -24.91 -31.89 55.62
N VAL A 9 -23.99 -30.99 55.95
CA VAL A 9 -24.17 -29.55 55.79
C VAL A 9 -23.79 -29.19 54.35
N LEU A 10 -24.78 -28.87 53.52
CA LEU A 10 -24.61 -28.31 52.18
C LEU A 10 -24.25 -26.82 52.31
N ALA A 11 -22.99 -26.48 52.15
CA ALA A 11 -22.55 -25.09 52.02
C ALA A 11 -22.83 -24.62 50.60
N SER A 12 -23.90 -23.85 50.43
CA SER A 12 -24.21 -23.17 49.16
C SER A 12 -23.20 -22.03 48.94
N LEU A 13 -22.20 -22.25 48.11
CA LEU A 13 -21.36 -21.16 47.61
C LEU A 13 -22.19 -20.30 46.68
N VAL A 14 -22.64 -19.14 47.17
CA VAL A 14 -23.20 -18.08 46.31
C VAL A 14 -22.03 -17.48 45.54
N ILE A 15 -21.80 -17.94 44.29
CA ILE A 15 -20.90 -17.28 43.35
C ILE A 15 -21.62 -16.01 42.91
N ALA A 16 -21.27 -14.88 43.52
CA ALA A 16 -21.69 -13.57 43.01
C ALA A 16 -21.14 -13.41 41.59
N PRO A 17 -21.95 -13.05 40.59
CA PRO A 17 -21.45 -12.76 39.25
C PRO A 17 -20.49 -11.59 39.40
N VAL A 18 -19.21 -11.84 39.09
CA VAL A 18 -18.22 -10.76 38.93
C VAL A 18 -18.72 -9.94 37.76
N SER A 19 -19.32 -8.79 38.03
CA SER A 19 -19.69 -7.81 37.01
C SER A 19 -18.37 -7.35 36.33
N GLN A 20 -18.01 -8.00 35.23
CA GLN A 20 -16.94 -7.49 34.40
C GLN A 20 -17.42 -6.16 33.83
N ALA A 21 -16.84 -5.06 34.31
CA ALA A 21 -17.05 -3.75 33.73
C ALA A 21 -16.82 -3.84 32.23
N ALA A 22 -17.78 -3.38 31.42
CA ALA A 22 -17.66 -3.36 29.98
C ALA A 22 -16.33 -2.67 29.59
N PRO A 23 -15.54 -3.21 28.67
CA PRO A 23 -14.25 -2.64 28.31
C PRO A 23 -14.44 -1.18 27.88
N LYS A 24 -13.64 -0.29 28.44
CA LYS A 24 -13.69 1.15 28.13
C LYS A 24 -13.44 1.36 26.64
N LYS A 25 -14.42 1.91 25.94
CA LYS A 25 -14.29 2.24 24.51
C LYS A 25 -13.28 3.37 24.31
N ILE A 26 -12.54 3.28 23.20
CA ILE A 26 -11.54 4.27 22.80
C ILE A 26 -12.25 5.43 22.11
N SER A 27 -11.91 6.66 22.53
CA SER A 27 -12.38 7.87 21.84
C SER A 27 -11.57 8.11 20.58
N VAL A 28 -12.25 8.44 19.48
CA VAL A 28 -11.62 8.82 18.22
C VAL A 28 -11.33 10.31 18.23
N LYS A 29 -10.08 10.68 17.95
CA LYS A 29 -9.64 12.07 17.83
C LYS A 29 -9.65 12.52 16.37
N PRO A 30 -9.91 13.80 16.05
CA PRO A 30 -9.77 14.30 14.70
C PRO A 30 -8.29 14.42 14.32
N MET A 31 -7.95 14.08 13.07
CA MET A 31 -6.68 14.47 12.45
C MET A 31 -6.74 15.95 12.07
N GLN A 32 -5.59 16.60 12.04
CA GLN A 32 -5.46 17.99 11.58
C GLN A 32 -4.97 18.03 10.14
N LEU A 33 -5.64 18.81 9.29
CA LEU A 33 -5.16 19.09 7.94
C LEU A 33 -3.84 19.86 8.04
N LEU A 34 -2.79 19.29 7.44
CA LEU A 34 -1.50 19.96 7.32
C LEU A 34 -1.46 20.86 6.08
N THR A 35 -1.74 20.26 4.91
CA THR A 35 -1.75 20.97 3.62
C THR A 35 -2.45 20.14 2.54
N THR A 36 -2.72 20.77 1.40
CA THR A 36 -3.13 20.10 0.16
C THR A 36 -1.97 20.07 -0.83
N VAL A 37 -1.87 19.01 -1.63
CA VAL A 37 -0.66 18.75 -2.44
C VAL A 37 -0.91 18.50 -3.94
N GLY A 38 -2.09 18.77 -4.44
CA GLY A 38 -2.42 18.64 -5.86
C GLY A 38 -3.70 17.87 -6.07
N THR A 39 -3.93 17.43 -7.29
CA THR A 39 -5.12 16.64 -7.67
C THR A 39 -4.86 15.14 -7.61
N PRO A 40 -5.90 14.30 -7.50
CA PRO A 40 -5.74 12.83 -7.53
C PRO A 40 -5.05 12.30 -8.79
N ASP A 41 -5.25 12.97 -9.92
CA ASP A 41 -4.64 12.56 -11.20
C ASP A 41 -3.14 12.88 -11.27
N GLU A 42 -2.68 13.87 -10.50
CA GLU A 42 -1.27 14.28 -10.50
C GLU A 42 -0.46 13.59 -9.41
N VAL A 43 -1.03 13.33 -8.23
CA VAL A 43 -0.30 12.85 -7.05
C VAL A 43 -0.47 11.35 -6.88
N SER A 44 0.63 10.59 -7.04
CA SER A 44 0.67 9.15 -6.75
C SER A 44 0.92 8.85 -5.27
N GLY A 45 1.62 9.73 -4.55
CA GLY A 45 1.93 9.52 -3.14
C GLY A 45 2.92 10.53 -2.57
N ALA A 46 3.38 10.25 -1.35
CA ALA A 46 4.45 11.00 -0.72
C ALA A 46 5.36 10.11 0.12
N VAL A 47 6.57 10.59 0.42
CA VAL A 47 7.51 10.02 1.39
C VAL A 47 8.13 11.15 2.21
N VAL A 48 8.77 10.81 3.32
CA VAL A 48 9.47 11.79 4.16
C VAL A 48 10.99 11.60 4.04
N SER A 49 11.70 12.67 3.71
CA SER A 49 13.15 12.73 3.74
C SER A 49 13.60 13.88 4.64
N GLY A 50 14.21 13.54 5.79
CA GLY A 50 14.57 14.52 6.80
C GLY A 50 13.38 15.38 7.24
N LYS A 51 13.47 16.71 7.08
CA LYS A 51 12.43 17.67 7.42
C LYS A 51 11.53 18.04 6.23
N SER A 52 11.54 17.26 5.17
CA SER A 52 10.78 17.52 3.95
C SER A 52 9.80 16.40 3.65
N ILE A 53 8.62 16.77 3.20
CA ILE A 53 7.64 15.84 2.63
C ILE A 53 7.85 15.89 1.11
N ILE A 54 8.16 14.75 0.52
CA ILE A 54 8.40 14.61 -0.92
C ILE A 54 7.13 14.06 -1.54
N VAL A 55 6.44 14.87 -2.31
CA VAL A 55 5.26 14.51 -3.10
C VAL A 55 5.72 14.12 -4.50
N PHE A 56 5.22 13.02 -5.01
CA PHE A 56 5.57 12.53 -6.33
C PHE A 56 4.34 12.05 -7.11
N GLY A 57 4.49 11.94 -8.41
CA GLY A 57 3.43 11.49 -9.29
C GLY A 57 3.69 11.82 -10.75
N THR A 58 2.62 12.14 -11.48
CA THR A 58 2.67 12.42 -12.92
C THR A 58 1.93 13.72 -13.21
N LYS A 59 2.62 14.66 -13.84
CA LYS A 59 2.03 15.94 -14.26
C LYS A 59 2.33 16.19 -15.74
N SER A 60 1.30 16.50 -16.52
CA SER A 60 1.44 16.71 -17.98
C SER A 60 2.18 15.56 -18.66
N ALA A 61 1.81 14.32 -18.33
CA ALA A 61 2.40 13.06 -18.79
C ALA A 61 3.90 12.89 -18.45
N LYS A 62 4.42 13.61 -17.47
CA LYS A 62 5.81 13.49 -17.01
C LYS A 62 5.89 13.16 -15.53
N ALA A 63 6.75 12.23 -15.18
CA ALA A 63 7.06 11.93 -13.79
C ALA A 63 7.69 13.16 -13.12
N TYR A 64 7.25 13.45 -11.92
CA TYR A 64 7.78 14.55 -11.13
C TYR A 64 7.94 14.17 -9.66
N ALA A 65 8.77 14.92 -8.96
CA ALA A 65 8.86 14.97 -7.52
C ALA A 65 9.04 16.41 -7.04
N ARG A 66 8.46 16.75 -5.90
CA ARG A 66 8.67 18.04 -5.27
C ARG A 66 8.74 17.91 -3.76
N ALA A 67 9.53 18.73 -3.11
CA ALA A 67 9.57 18.80 -1.65
C ALA A 67 8.78 19.98 -1.13
N ILE A 68 8.09 19.76 -0.03
CA ILE A 68 7.43 20.78 0.76
C ILE A 68 7.87 20.66 2.23
N ASP A 69 7.83 21.79 2.94
CA ASP A 69 8.02 21.80 4.39
C ASP A 69 6.70 21.52 5.16
N VAL A 70 6.76 21.60 6.48
CA VAL A 70 5.59 21.40 7.37
C VAL A 70 4.48 22.43 7.16
N THR A 71 4.74 23.55 6.53
CA THR A 71 3.74 24.59 6.24
C THR A 71 3.11 24.41 4.86
N GLY A 72 3.58 23.43 4.08
CA GLY A 72 3.19 23.22 2.68
C GLY A 72 3.94 24.10 1.69
N LYS A 73 4.95 24.88 2.14
CA LYS A 73 5.78 25.71 1.26
C LYS A 73 6.70 24.83 0.44
N GLU A 74 6.70 25.04 -0.89
CA GLU A 74 7.59 24.33 -1.80
C GLU A 74 9.05 24.69 -1.54
N LEU A 75 9.90 23.69 -1.40
CA LEU A 75 11.35 23.80 -1.24
C LEU A 75 12.08 23.62 -2.57
N TRP A 76 11.64 22.65 -3.35
CA TRP A 76 12.11 22.38 -4.72
C TRP A 76 11.05 21.59 -5.51
N ASN A 77 11.17 21.64 -6.85
CA ASN A 77 10.31 20.92 -7.79
C ASN A 77 11.17 20.41 -8.94
N LEU A 78 11.01 19.15 -9.30
CA LEU A 78 11.84 18.45 -10.28
C LEU A 78 10.96 17.63 -11.23
N SER A 79 11.08 17.89 -12.54
CA SER A 79 10.64 16.97 -13.56
C SER A 79 11.71 15.87 -13.72
N LEU A 80 11.32 14.63 -13.49
CA LEU A 80 12.24 13.47 -13.50
C LEU A 80 12.66 13.04 -14.91
N ASP A 81 11.80 13.32 -15.89
CA ASP A 81 12.06 13.04 -17.29
C ASP A 81 11.62 14.22 -18.15
N GLN A 82 12.56 14.81 -18.89
CA GLN A 82 12.33 15.97 -19.73
C GLN A 82 11.88 15.59 -21.15
N SER A 83 12.21 14.39 -21.61
CA SER A 83 12.17 14.04 -23.03
C SER A 83 11.00 13.16 -23.44
N ALA A 84 10.40 12.39 -22.52
CA ALA A 84 9.38 11.40 -22.85
C ALA A 84 8.23 11.41 -21.85
N ALA A 85 7.12 10.79 -22.24
CA ALA A 85 6.04 10.46 -21.29
C ALA A 85 6.59 9.49 -20.23
N SER A 86 6.28 9.74 -18.98
CA SER A 86 6.75 8.93 -17.86
C SER A 86 5.79 9.03 -16.69
N ILE A 87 5.76 8.00 -15.85
CA ILE A 87 4.96 8.00 -14.63
C ILE A 87 5.86 7.65 -13.44
N ALA A 88 5.70 8.35 -12.32
CA ALA A 88 6.26 7.96 -11.03
C ALA A 88 5.14 7.43 -10.15
N THR A 89 5.23 6.16 -9.75
CA THR A 89 4.14 5.47 -9.06
C THR A 89 4.42 5.24 -7.59
N ASN A 90 5.70 5.10 -7.21
CA ASN A 90 6.09 4.79 -5.83
C ASN A 90 7.44 5.40 -5.49
N ALA A 91 7.66 5.65 -4.20
CA ALA A 91 8.95 6.11 -3.69
C ALA A 91 9.31 5.49 -2.35
N ALA A 92 10.61 5.45 -2.06
CA ALA A 92 11.17 5.10 -0.75
C ALA A 92 12.40 5.98 -0.48
N VAL A 93 12.73 6.17 0.80
CA VAL A 93 13.89 6.97 1.22
C VAL A 93 14.91 6.06 1.89
N ASP A 94 16.16 6.14 1.47
CA ASP A 94 17.25 5.37 2.06
C ASP A 94 17.79 6.02 3.35
N SER A 95 18.75 5.37 3.98
CA SER A 95 19.34 5.84 5.24
C SER A 95 20.17 7.12 5.10
N ALA A 96 20.57 7.49 3.89
CA ALA A 96 21.26 8.74 3.59
C ALA A 96 20.26 9.90 3.35
N GLY A 97 18.97 9.59 3.24
CA GLY A 97 17.91 10.54 2.91
C GLY A 97 17.67 10.69 1.41
N ASP A 98 18.38 9.95 0.56
CA ASP A 98 18.14 9.96 -0.87
C ASP A 98 16.78 9.31 -1.20
N ILE A 99 16.07 9.92 -2.13
CA ILE A 99 14.74 9.52 -2.55
C ILE A 99 14.88 8.63 -3.79
N TRP A 100 14.41 7.40 -3.68
CA TRP A 100 14.33 6.45 -4.76
C TRP A 100 12.88 6.39 -5.26
N LEU A 101 12.66 6.79 -6.52
CA LEU A 101 11.35 6.75 -7.15
C LEU A 101 11.33 5.62 -8.18
N ALA A 102 10.26 4.84 -8.16
CA ALA A 102 9.98 3.82 -9.16
C ALA A 102 8.84 4.28 -10.06
N GLY A 103 8.97 3.96 -11.33
CA GLY A 103 7.96 4.27 -12.30
C GLY A 103 8.18 3.55 -13.62
N ALA A 104 7.52 4.01 -14.66
CA ALA A 104 7.65 3.44 -16.00
C ALA A 104 7.82 4.55 -17.05
N THR A 105 8.61 4.21 -18.07
CA THR A 105 8.85 5.06 -19.24
C THR A 105 8.63 4.27 -20.52
N PRO A 106 8.41 4.95 -21.66
CA PRO A 106 8.47 4.30 -22.96
C PRO A 106 9.87 3.73 -23.23
N LEU A 107 9.94 2.74 -24.10
CA LEU A 107 11.23 2.32 -24.61
C LEU A 107 11.89 3.48 -25.37
N ALA A 108 13.18 3.67 -25.16
CA ALA A 108 14.02 4.60 -25.95
C ALA A 108 14.30 4.03 -27.35
N THR A 109 13.34 3.42 -27.99
CA THR A 109 13.45 2.99 -29.39
C THR A 109 13.12 4.19 -30.27
N GLY A 110 13.99 4.46 -31.23
CA GLY A 110 13.79 5.49 -32.23
C GLY A 110 12.33 5.49 -32.70
N LEU A 111 11.74 6.65 -32.70
CA LEU A 111 10.36 6.93 -33.01
C LEU A 111 9.84 6.10 -34.17
N VAL A 112 9.21 4.98 -33.92
CA VAL A 112 8.21 4.47 -34.84
C VAL A 112 7.05 5.45 -34.70
N ALA A 113 6.97 6.38 -35.64
CA ALA A 113 5.82 7.25 -35.74
C ALA A 113 4.56 6.36 -35.64
N PRO A 114 3.60 6.69 -34.79
CA PRO A 114 2.39 5.91 -34.71
C PRO A 114 1.82 5.84 -36.12
N THR A 115 1.61 4.62 -36.64
CA THR A 115 0.88 4.42 -37.88
C THR A 115 -0.42 5.18 -37.71
N PRO A 116 -0.77 6.15 -38.55
CA PRO A 116 -1.98 6.93 -38.36
C PRO A 116 -3.15 5.96 -38.36
N THR A 117 -3.76 5.77 -37.21
CA THR A 117 -5.01 5.04 -37.10
C THR A 117 -5.98 5.80 -37.99
N PRO A 118 -6.64 5.15 -38.95
CA PRO A 118 -7.63 5.84 -39.79
C PRO A 118 -8.60 6.53 -38.86
N THR A 119 -8.75 7.83 -39.01
CA THR A 119 -9.68 8.64 -38.22
C THR A 119 -11.05 7.98 -38.32
N PRO A 120 -11.67 7.54 -37.21
CA PRO A 120 -13.02 7.03 -37.27
C PRO A 120 -13.88 8.09 -37.92
N LEU A 121 -14.75 7.70 -38.85
CA LEU A 121 -15.76 8.58 -39.42
C LEU A 121 -16.56 9.12 -38.22
N ASN A 122 -16.36 10.39 -37.91
CA ASN A 122 -17.12 11.11 -36.88
C ASN A 122 -18.22 11.89 -37.59
N PRO A 123 -19.45 11.34 -37.69
CA PRO A 123 -20.53 11.99 -38.45
C PRO A 123 -20.95 13.33 -37.82
N ASP A 124 -20.64 13.57 -36.56
CA ASP A 124 -21.11 14.77 -35.84
C ASP A 124 -20.07 15.89 -35.81
N SER A 125 -18.93 15.72 -36.48
CA SER A 125 -17.83 16.72 -36.52
C SER A 125 -17.41 17.24 -35.15
N ALA A 126 -17.71 16.53 -34.06
CA ALA A 126 -17.29 16.89 -32.73
C ALA A 126 -15.75 16.71 -32.62
N ALA A 127 -15.05 17.73 -32.17
CA ALA A 127 -13.64 17.64 -31.87
C ALA A 127 -13.44 16.64 -30.73
N ILE A 128 -12.99 15.41 -31.07
CA ILE A 128 -12.55 14.45 -30.06
C ILE A 128 -11.21 14.97 -29.56
N PRO A 129 -11.09 15.35 -28.27
CA PRO A 129 -9.80 15.74 -27.76
C PRO A 129 -8.83 14.56 -28.02
N PRO A 130 -7.61 14.82 -28.51
CA PRO A 130 -6.65 13.75 -28.71
C PRO A 130 -6.51 13.02 -27.38
N SER A 131 -6.78 11.71 -27.38
CA SER A 131 -6.44 10.87 -26.24
C SER A 131 -4.96 11.08 -26.00
N VAL A 132 -4.59 11.53 -24.80
CA VAL A 132 -3.19 11.56 -24.38
C VAL A 132 -2.78 10.11 -24.28
N PHE A 133 -2.36 9.53 -25.40
CA PHE A 133 -1.84 8.19 -25.43
C PHE A 133 -0.51 8.22 -24.70
N VAL A 134 -0.50 7.80 -23.45
CA VAL A 134 0.72 7.51 -22.72
C VAL A 134 1.34 6.32 -23.46
N GLY A 135 2.37 6.57 -24.24
CA GLY A 135 3.04 5.56 -25.06
C GLY A 135 3.44 4.35 -24.23
N ASN A 136 3.70 3.22 -24.90
CA ASN A 136 4.00 1.93 -24.29
C ASN A 136 5.00 2.05 -23.15
N LEU A 137 4.50 2.03 -21.90
CA LEU A 137 5.31 2.05 -20.69
C LEU A 137 5.98 0.68 -20.49
N GLN A 138 7.03 0.43 -21.27
CA GLN A 138 7.74 -0.84 -21.39
C GLN A 138 9.14 -0.82 -20.76
N ALA A 139 9.47 0.21 -20.00
CA ALA A 139 10.69 0.21 -19.21
C ALA A 139 10.39 0.53 -17.75
N ILE A 140 10.89 -0.31 -16.84
CA ILE A 140 10.96 0.04 -15.42
C ILE A 140 12.03 1.11 -15.27
N THR A 141 11.68 2.25 -14.69
CA THR A 141 12.63 3.34 -14.49
C THR A 141 12.72 3.69 -13.00
N ILE A 142 13.96 3.82 -12.55
CA ILE A 142 14.30 4.25 -11.20
C ILE A 142 15.04 5.58 -11.30
N TRP A 143 14.52 6.57 -10.61
CA TRP A 143 15.19 7.85 -10.41
C TRP A 143 15.68 7.92 -8.97
N LYS A 144 16.93 8.35 -8.79
CA LYS A 144 17.48 8.66 -7.49
C LYS A 144 17.67 10.16 -7.38
N VAL A 145 17.09 10.77 -6.36
CA VAL A 145 17.07 12.23 -6.11
C VAL A 145 17.65 12.49 -4.73
N SER A 146 18.51 13.50 -4.62
CA SER A 146 19.05 13.93 -3.33
C SER A 146 17.98 14.64 -2.47
N PRO A 147 18.16 14.74 -1.15
CA PRO A 147 17.28 15.54 -0.29
C PRO A 147 17.12 17.01 -0.72
N ALA A 148 18.13 17.54 -1.42
CA ALA A 148 18.14 18.90 -1.95
C ALA A 148 17.46 19.04 -3.33
N GLY A 149 16.88 17.97 -3.89
CA GLY A 149 16.18 18.00 -5.16
C GLY A 149 17.06 17.84 -6.41
N ALA A 150 18.33 17.44 -6.26
CA ALA A 150 19.19 17.16 -7.41
C ALA A 150 18.96 15.71 -7.89
N LEU A 151 18.72 15.51 -9.19
CA LEU A 151 18.68 14.20 -9.80
C LEU A 151 20.10 13.59 -9.79
N ILE A 152 20.28 12.52 -9.03
CA ILE A 152 21.58 11.83 -8.89
C ILE A 152 21.76 10.83 -10.04
N SER A 153 20.75 10.03 -10.32
CA SER A 153 20.81 9.03 -11.39
C SER A 153 19.42 8.68 -11.93
N THR A 154 19.41 8.23 -13.16
CA THR A 154 18.25 7.60 -13.81
C THR A 154 18.71 6.29 -14.42
N THR A 155 18.05 5.20 -14.08
CA THR A 155 18.37 3.87 -14.61
C THR A 155 17.08 3.20 -15.07
N SER A 156 17.11 2.60 -16.26
CA SER A 156 15.94 1.97 -16.86
C SER A 156 16.24 0.56 -17.32
N MET A 157 15.28 -0.34 -17.15
CA MET A 157 15.33 -1.71 -17.67
C MET A 157 14.18 -1.91 -18.65
N PRO A 158 14.46 -2.13 -19.95
CA PRO A 158 13.43 -2.42 -20.94
C PRO A 158 12.76 -3.78 -20.66
N THR A 159 11.50 -3.88 -21.01
CA THR A 159 10.71 -5.11 -20.93
C THR A 159 9.94 -5.32 -22.24
N SER A 160 9.54 -6.56 -22.52
CA SER A 160 8.75 -6.90 -23.71
C SER A 160 7.27 -6.54 -23.59
N SER A 161 6.82 -6.14 -22.42
CA SER A 161 5.39 -5.90 -22.10
C SER A 161 5.23 -4.62 -21.31
N VAL A 162 4.05 -4.05 -21.37
CA VAL A 162 3.65 -2.92 -20.51
C VAL A 162 3.65 -3.37 -19.05
N LEU A 163 4.17 -2.53 -18.20
CA LEU A 163 4.26 -2.80 -16.77
C LEU A 163 3.87 -1.58 -15.92
N PHE A 164 3.51 -1.86 -14.69
CA PHE A 164 3.13 -0.85 -13.70
C PHE A 164 3.77 -1.19 -12.33
N PRO A 165 4.79 -0.47 -11.89
CA PRO A 165 5.34 -0.60 -10.54
C PRO A 165 4.30 -0.19 -9.50
N THR A 166 4.11 -1.03 -8.48
CA THR A 166 3.11 -0.82 -7.42
C THR A 166 3.71 -0.55 -6.05
N ALA A 167 4.94 -1.01 -5.82
CA ALA A 167 5.64 -0.75 -4.56
C ALA A 167 7.17 -0.82 -4.73
N ILE A 168 7.86 -0.11 -3.83
CA ILE A 168 9.32 -0.08 -3.74
C ILE A 168 9.74 -0.24 -2.27
N SER A 169 10.82 -0.95 -2.02
CA SER A 169 11.47 -1.06 -0.71
C SER A 169 12.97 -0.87 -0.87
N VAL A 170 13.58 -0.08 0.01
CA VAL A 170 15.00 0.29 -0.05
C VAL A 170 15.74 -0.19 1.20
N ASP A 171 16.99 -0.60 1.02
CA ASP A 171 17.97 -0.81 2.08
C ASP A 171 19.35 -0.32 1.63
N LYS A 172 20.38 -0.56 2.43
CA LYS A 172 21.76 -0.16 2.12
C LYS A 172 22.36 -0.82 0.86
N ASN A 173 21.74 -1.87 0.34
CA ASN A 173 22.22 -2.62 -0.84
C ASN A 173 21.49 -2.23 -2.14
N GLY A 174 20.52 -1.31 -2.05
CA GLY A 174 19.71 -0.87 -3.19
C GLY A 174 18.22 -1.01 -2.96
N VAL A 175 17.47 -1.18 -4.02
CA VAL A 175 16.00 -1.22 -3.97
C VAL A 175 15.44 -2.50 -4.57
N SER A 176 14.25 -2.88 -4.11
CA SER A 176 13.39 -3.89 -4.73
C SER A 176 12.12 -3.22 -5.19
N VAL A 177 11.74 -3.46 -6.43
CA VAL A 177 10.50 -2.97 -7.03
C VAL A 177 9.63 -4.14 -7.39
N VAL A 178 8.36 -4.06 -7.04
CA VAL A 178 7.33 -5.01 -7.47
C VAL A 178 6.24 -4.29 -8.24
N GLY A 179 5.45 -5.06 -8.96
CA GLY A 179 4.33 -4.51 -9.71
C GLY A 179 3.62 -5.55 -10.54
N ILE A 180 2.95 -5.06 -11.55
CA ILE A 180 2.14 -5.84 -12.49
C ILE A 180 2.78 -5.71 -13.87
N ILE A 181 2.94 -6.82 -14.56
CA ILE A 181 3.35 -6.89 -15.97
C ILE A 181 2.21 -7.51 -16.77
N ALA A 182 1.76 -6.80 -17.80
CA ALA A 182 0.75 -7.31 -18.71
C ALA A 182 1.33 -8.34 -19.67
N ASN A 183 0.57 -9.38 -19.98
CA ASN A 183 0.87 -10.34 -21.00
C ASN A 183 -0.40 -10.70 -21.81
N GLU A 184 -0.29 -11.50 -22.85
CA GLU A 184 -1.42 -11.83 -23.73
C GLU A 184 -2.61 -12.49 -23.03
N LYS A 185 -2.37 -13.19 -21.90
CA LYS A 185 -3.39 -13.96 -21.17
C LYS A 185 -3.91 -13.26 -19.93
N GLY A 186 -3.33 -12.11 -19.55
CA GLY A 186 -3.70 -11.37 -18.34
C GLY A 186 -2.50 -10.70 -17.67
N ASN A 187 -2.45 -10.69 -16.34
CA ASN A 187 -1.42 -10.01 -15.59
C ASN A 187 -0.62 -10.97 -14.71
N ALA A 188 0.68 -10.80 -14.68
CA ALA A 188 1.56 -11.42 -13.70
C ALA A 188 2.13 -10.36 -12.74
N GLY A 189 2.43 -10.76 -11.52
CA GLY A 189 3.27 -9.98 -10.62
C GLY A 189 4.73 -10.03 -11.09
N PHE A 190 5.50 -9.03 -10.76
CA PHE A 190 6.96 -9.06 -10.93
C PHE A 190 7.70 -8.57 -9.71
N LEU A 191 8.95 -8.99 -9.59
CA LEU A 191 9.94 -8.44 -8.67
C LEU A 191 11.25 -8.22 -9.44
N VAL A 192 11.86 -7.07 -9.24
CA VAL A 192 13.22 -6.76 -9.72
C VAL A 192 13.99 -6.04 -8.62
N ASN A 193 15.29 -6.32 -8.54
CA ASN A 193 16.20 -5.57 -7.68
C ASN A 193 17.08 -4.65 -8.51
N VAL A 194 17.43 -3.52 -7.90
CA VAL A 194 18.41 -2.58 -8.42
C VAL A 194 19.43 -2.37 -7.31
N ASP A 195 20.69 -2.57 -7.58
CA ASP A 195 21.74 -2.34 -6.58
C ASP A 195 22.04 -0.86 -6.37
N SER A 196 22.92 -0.54 -5.45
CA SER A 196 23.32 0.84 -5.15
C SER A 196 24.02 1.55 -6.31
N ALA A 197 24.56 0.80 -7.29
CA ALA A 197 25.16 1.32 -8.51
C ALA A 197 24.15 1.51 -9.66
N GLY A 198 22.88 1.16 -9.46
CA GLY A 198 21.83 1.28 -10.45
C GLY A 198 21.71 0.09 -11.40
N VAL A 199 22.35 -1.05 -11.08
CA VAL A 199 22.32 -2.23 -11.94
C VAL A 199 21.10 -3.08 -11.60
N PHE A 200 20.27 -3.36 -12.61
CA PHE A 200 19.11 -4.22 -12.49
C PHE A 200 19.48 -5.70 -12.47
N THR A 201 18.81 -6.46 -11.62
CA THR A 201 18.79 -7.92 -11.72
C THR A 201 17.85 -8.38 -12.85
N LYS A 202 17.89 -9.68 -13.16
CA LYS A 202 16.83 -10.28 -13.98
C LYS A 202 15.48 -10.15 -13.29
N LEU A 203 14.43 -9.81 -14.03
CA LEU A 203 13.05 -9.76 -13.55
C LEU A 203 12.59 -11.17 -13.15
N LEU A 204 12.09 -11.28 -11.93
CA LEU A 204 11.40 -12.47 -11.42
C LEU A 204 9.89 -12.28 -11.63
N GLN A 205 9.30 -13.10 -12.48
CA GLN A 205 7.85 -13.13 -12.66
C GLN A 205 7.20 -13.97 -11.56
N ILE A 206 6.07 -13.51 -11.01
CA ILE A 206 5.26 -14.18 -10.00
C ILE A 206 3.88 -14.42 -10.60
N GLY A 207 3.54 -15.70 -10.84
CA GLY A 207 2.33 -16.05 -11.57
C GLY A 207 2.44 -15.82 -13.08
N SER A 208 1.31 -15.91 -13.77
CA SER A 208 1.28 -15.85 -15.24
C SER A 208 0.06 -15.14 -15.84
N VAL A 209 -1.10 -15.23 -15.20
CA VAL A 209 -2.36 -14.76 -15.80
C VAL A 209 -3.25 -13.94 -14.88
N SER A 210 -3.11 -14.10 -13.56
CA SER A 210 -4.04 -13.49 -12.61
C SER A 210 -3.38 -13.29 -11.24
N THR A 211 -2.22 -12.68 -11.26
CA THR A 211 -1.43 -12.39 -10.05
C THR A 211 -1.01 -10.93 -10.04
N THR A 212 -1.13 -10.27 -8.90
CA THR A 212 -0.58 -8.94 -8.62
C THR A 212 0.48 -9.04 -7.54
N ALA A 213 1.43 -8.12 -7.57
CA ALA A 213 2.40 -7.90 -6.51
C ALA A 213 2.27 -6.43 -6.08
N ASP A 214 1.69 -6.18 -4.91
CA ASP A 214 1.22 -4.84 -4.51
C ASP A 214 2.03 -4.26 -3.36
N ALA A 215 2.82 -5.07 -2.66
CA ALA A 215 3.72 -4.63 -1.60
C ALA A 215 5.01 -5.44 -1.57
N VAL A 216 6.10 -4.81 -1.13
CA VAL A 216 7.42 -5.45 -1.03
C VAL A 216 8.12 -5.02 0.25
N VAL A 217 8.78 -5.98 0.89
CA VAL A 217 9.59 -5.77 2.09
C VAL A 217 10.95 -6.45 1.90
N ARG A 218 12.02 -5.67 1.99
CA ARG A 218 13.39 -6.18 2.09
C ARG A 218 13.72 -6.47 3.55
N HIS A 219 14.29 -7.64 3.81
CA HIS A 219 14.70 -8.03 5.16
C HIS A 219 16.23 -7.90 5.35
N PRO A 220 16.69 -7.64 6.59
CA PRO A 220 18.13 -7.49 6.88
C PRO A 220 18.99 -8.70 6.47
N ASP A 221 18.39 -9.91 6.44
CA ASP A 221 19.04 -11.14 5.99
C ASP A 221 19.17 -11.24 4.45
N GLY A 222 18.64 -10.23 3.73
CA GLY A 222 18.63 -10.13 2.26
C GLY A 222 17.54 -10.96 1.59
N THR A 223 16.65 -11.58 2.34
CA THR A 223 15.40 -12.15 1.78
C THR A 223 14.41 -11.03 1.49
N ILE A 224 13.43 -11.31 0.62
CA ILE A 224 12.39 -10.36 0.24
C ILE A 224 11.03 -11.02 0.46
N THR A 225 10.10 -10.28 1.02
CA THR A 225 8.68 -10.65 1.05
C THR A 225 7.92 -9.81 0.03
N VAL A 226 7.19 -10.46 -0.84
CA VAL A 226 6.22 -9.83 -1.75
C VAL A 226 4.81 -10.19 -1.27
N ALA A 227 3.95 -9.20 -1.18
CA ALA A 227 2.52 -9.41 -0.90
C ALA A 227 1.69 -8.88 -2.06
N GLY A 228 0.52 -9.49 -2.27
CA GLY A 228 -0.40 -9.14 -3.35
C GLY A 228 -1.59 -10.09 -3.39
N SER A 229 -2.09 -10.39 -4.58
CA SER A 229 -3.22 -11.29 -4.75
C SER A 229 -3.07 -12.21 -5.96
N SER A 230 -3.76 -13.37 -5.95
CA SER A 230 -3.70 -14.32 -7.04
C SER A 230 -4.94 -15.19 -7.13
N SER A 231 -5.45 -15.38 -8.36
CA SER A 231 -6.52 -16.33 -8.69
C SER A 231 -6.01 -17.59 -9.40
N GLU A 232 -4.70 -17.78 -9.51
CA GLU A 232 -4.08 -18.93 -10.14
C GLU A 232 -3.27 -19.79 -9.15
N THR A 233 -2.92 -21.00 -9.53
CA THR A 233 -2.05 -21.88 -8.72
C THR A 233 -0.61 -21.32 -8.73
N LEU A 234 -0.05 -21.05 -7.56
CA LEU A 234 1.33 -20.55 -7.39
C LEU A 234 2.16 -21.54 -6.59
N ALA A 235 3.31 -21.95 -7.12
CA ALA A 235 4.24 -22.91 -6.49
C ALA A 235 3.49 -24.14 -5.92
N GLY A 236 2.55 -24.71 -6.68
CA GLY A 236 1.74 -25.85 -6.27
C GLY A 236 0.61 -25.54 -5.28
N LYS A 237 0.48 -24.31 -4.80
CA LYS A 237 -0.60 -23.88 -3.90
C LYS A 237 -1.81 -23.43 -4.70
N LYS A 238 -2.91 -24.18 -4.61
CA LYS A 238 -4.17 -23.85 -5.29
C LYS A 238 -4.88 -22.68 -4.61
N VAL A 239 -5.67 -21.94 -5.39
CA VAL A 239 -6.60 -20.93 -4.87
C VAL A 239 -7.73 -21.60 -4.09
N ALA A 240 -8.17 -21.01 -3.00
CA ALA A 240 -9.27 -21.51 -2.18
C ALA A 240 -10.48 -20.57 -2.15
N GLY A 241 -10.28 -19.26 -2.37
CA GLY A 241 -11.33 -18.28 -2.60
C GLY A 241 -11.61 -18.07 -4.11
N ILE A 242 -12.12 -16.91 -4.47
CA ILE A 242 -12.14 -16.41 -5.85
C ILE A 242 -10.77 -15.82 -6.19
N THR A 243 -10.22 -15.04 -5.29
CA THR A 243 -8.87 -14.49 -5.31
C THR A 243 -8.32 -14.57 -3.90
N ASP A 244 -7.13 -15.10 -3.73
CA ASP A 244 -6.47 -15.19 -2.44
C ASP A 244 -5.41 -14.10 -2.32
N GLY A 245 -5.28 -13.50 -1.13
CA GLY A 245 -4.11 -12.74 -0.76
C GLY A 245 -2.89 -13.67 -0.69
N ILE A 246 -1.77 -13.25 -1.23
CA ILE A 246 -0.54 -14.04 -1.26
C ILE A 246 0.60 -13.35 -0.51
N LEU A 247 1.42 -14.16 0.17
CA LEU A 247 2.76 -13.78 0.64
C LEU A 247 3.75 -14.72 -0.03
N VAL A 248 4.72 -14.12 -0.71
CA VAL A 248 5.77 -14.85 -1.43
C VAL A 248 7.11 -14.51 -0.78
N LYS A 249 7.81 -15.53 -0.30
CA LYS A 249 9.19 -15.39 0.19
C LYS A 249 10.16 -15.64 -0.95
N VAL A 250 11.04 -14.67 -1.15
CA VAL A 250 12.06 -14.74 -2.21
C VAL A 250 13.44 -14.70 -1.55
N SER A 251 14.33 -15.60 -1.98
CA SER A 251 15.73 -15.65 -1.51
C SER A 251 16.57 -14.53 -2.10
N LYS A 252 17.77 -14.33 -1.56
CA LYS A 252 18.79 -13.42 -2.13
C LYS A 252 19.11 -13.71 -3.62
N ALA A 253 18.99 -14.97 -4.03
CA ALA A 253 19.23 -15.41 -5.40
C ALA A 253 17.98 -15.25 -6.30
N LEU A 254 16.99 -14.46 -5.88
CA LEU A 254 15.73 -14.23 -6.60
C LEU A 254 14.97 -15.53 -6.94
N LYS A 255 14.96 -16.49 -6.03
CA LYS A 255 14.16 -17.71 -6.15
C LYS A 255 13.00 -17.68 -5.16
N ILE A 256 11.80 -18.00 -5.61
CA ILE A 256 10.63 -18.20 -4.74
C ILE A 256 10.92 -19.42 -3.85
N THR A 257 10.91 -19.22 -2.54
CA THR A 257 11.16 -20.28 -1.54
C THR A 257 9.91 -20.71 -0.81
N SER A 258 8.91 -19.84 -0.74
CA SER A 258 7.63 -20.16 -0.09
C SER A 258 6.52 -19.27 -0.64
N VAL A 259 5.31 -19.82 -0.70
CA VAL A 259 4.07 -19.10 -0.97
C VAL A 259 3.06 -19.47 0.10
N VAL A 260 2.50 -18.47 0.76
CA VAL A 260 1.40 -18.61 1.72
C VAL A 260 0.18 -17.87 1.19
N ARG A 261 -0.99 -18.48 1.32
CA ARG A 261 -2.27 -17.90 0.88
C ARG A 261 -3.15 -17.55 2.08
N SER A 262 -3.86 -16.47 1.93
CA SER A 262 -4.92 -16.03 2.84
C SER A 262 -6.21 -15.94 2.05
N SER A 263 -7.15 -16.82 2.34
CA SER A 263 -8.36 -16.99 1.54
C SER A 263 -9.61 -16.59 2.30
N VAL A 264 -10.65 -16.23 1.54
CA VAL A 264 -12.02 -16.04 2.03
C VAL A 264 -12.94 -16.87 1.16
N SER A 265 -13.75 -17.73 1.78
CA SER A 265 -14.70 -18.59 1.05
C SER A 265 -15.62 -17.75 0.16
N LYS A 266 -15.72 -18.12 -1.13
CA LYS A 266 -16.51 -17.40 -2.14
C LYS A 266 -16.25 -15.89 -2.21
N GLY A 267 -15.03 -15.45 -1.85
CA GLY A 267 -14.66 -14.05 -1.81
C GLY A 267 -13.27 -13.78 -2.37
N LYS A 268 -12.92 -12.51 -2.43
CA LYS A 268 -11.59 -12.03 -2.81
C LYS A 268 -10.89 -11.49 -1.58
N ARG A 269 -9.62 -11.82 -1.42
CA ARG A 269 -8.72 -11.20 -0.46
C ARG A 269 -7.53 -10.61 -1.20
N ILE A 270 -7.26 -9.35 -0.97
CA ILE A 270 -6.23 -8.57 -1.67
C ILE A 270 -5.36 -7.90 -0.60
N TRP A 271 -4.05 -8.01 -0.71
CA TRP A 271 -3.12 -7.25 0.11
C TRP A 271 -2.65 -6.02 -0.64
N ASN A 272 -2.89 -4.82 -0.09
CA ASN A 272 -2.52 -3.55 -0.73
C ASN A 272 -1.21 -3.00 -0.17
N SER A 273 -0.86 -3.35 1.07
CA SER A 273 0.36 -2.86 1.71
C SER A 273 0.93 -3.84 2.72
N ALA A 274 2.23 -3.72 2.98
CA ALA A 274 2.95 -4.47 3.99
C ALA A 274 4.00 -3.59 4.65
N SER A 275 4.09 -3.62 5.97
CA SER A 275 5.19 -2.99 6.70
C SER A 275 6.39 -3.93 6.84
N SER A 276 7.56 -3.38 7.18
CA SER A 276 8.78 -4.15 7.42
C SER A 276 8.65 -5.20 8.53
N SER A 277 7.70 -5.02 9.43
CA SER A 277 7.37 -5.97 10.50
C SER A 277 6.26 -6.96 10.11
N LEU A 278 5.87 -7.05 8.85
CA LEU A 278 4.82 -7.91 8.32
C LEU A 278 3.42 -7.66 8.96
N LEU A 279 3.11 -6.40 9.25
CA LEU A 279 1.72 -5.96 9.36
C LEU A 279 1.22 -5.72 7.94
N LEU A 280 0.33 -6.57 7.47
CA LEU A 280 -0.30 -6.46 6.16
C LEU A 280 -1.67 -5.83 6.29
N ALA A 281 -1.97 -4.97 5.34
CA ALA A 281 -3.28 -4.39 5.21
C ALA A 281 -3.77 -4.50 3.76
N GLY A 282 -5.09 -4.62 3.61
CA GLY A 282 -5.71 -4.80 2.33
C GLY A 282 -7.22 -4.89 2.46
N GLU A 283 -7.87 -5.57 1.54
CA GLU A 283 -9.32 -5.67 1.52
C GLU A 283 -9.82 -7.11 1.38
N VAL A 284 -11.02 -7.32 1.83
CA VAL A 284 -11.83 -8.52 1.60
C VAL A 284 -13.12 -8.11 0.93
N VAL A 285 -13.44 -8.73 -0.20
CA VAL A 285 -14.71 -8.55 -0.89
C VAL A 285 -15.44 -9.88 -0.90
N ALA A 286 -16.55 -9.98 -0.19
CA ALA A 286 -17.36 -11.18 -0.11
C ALA A 286 -18.85 -10.84 0.12
N ALA A 287 -19.75 -11.58 -0.49
CA ALA A 287 -21.20 -11.39 -0.37
C ALA A 287 -21.66 -9.92 -0.60
N GLY A 288 -21.06 -9.24 -1.57
CA GLY A 288 -21.39 -7.85 -1.92
C GLY A 288 -20.89 -6.80 -0.91
N LYS A 289 -20.07 -7.18 0.08
CA LYS A 289 -19.50 -6.27 1.07
C LYS A 289 -18.01 -6.15 0.88
N THR A 290 -17.50 -4.94 1.08
CA THR A 290 -16.06 -4.65 1.16
C THR A 290 -15.68 -4.36 2.61
N GLU A 291 -14.60 -4.97 3.05
CA GLU A 291 -14.04 -4.78 4.39
C GLU A 291 -12.53 -4.57 4.29
N SER A 292 -12.02 -3.63 5.03
CA SER A 292 -10.60 -3.52 5.35
C SER A 292 -10.15 -4.73 6.13
N ALA A 293 -9.03 -5.33 5.74
CA ALA A 293 -8.46 -6.47 6.43
C ALA A 293 -7.05 -6.15 6.89
N VAL A 294 -6.79 -6.24 8.18
CA VAL A 294 -5.48 -6.00 8.79
C VAL A 294 -5.03 -7.28 9.48
N THR A 295 -3.88 -7.79 9.10
CA THR A 295 -3.32 -9.03 9.67
C THR A 295 -1.85 -8.85 10.01
N LYS A 296 -1.48 -9.20 11.21
CA LYS A 296 -0.09 -9.33 11.63
C LYS A 296 0.38 -10.75 11.35
N PHE A 297 1.52 -10.86 10.64
CA PHE A 297 2.18 -12.13 10.42
C PHE A 297 3.49 -12.23 11.19
N SER A 298 3.86 -13.45 11.56
CA SER A 298 5.21 -13.79 12.00
C SER A 298 6.16 -13.88 10.79
N LEU A 299 7.46 -13.94 11.02
CA LEU A 299 8.46 -14.17 9.97
C LEU A 299 8.31 -15.56 9.29
N ALA A 300 7.60 -16.50 9.90
CA ALA A 300 7.22 -17.78 9.32
C ALA A 300 5.91 -17.70 8.50
N PHE A 301 5.38 -16.50 8.29
CA PHE A 301 4.10 -16.25 7.60
C PHE A 301 2.88 -16.88 8.26
N ALA A 302 2.93 -17.14 9.57
CA ALA A 302 1.76 -17.52 10.35
C ALA A 302 1.04 -16.26 10.83
N PRO A 303 -0.29 -16.14 10.65
CA PRO A 303 -1.05 -15.02 11.17
C PRO A 303 -1.10 -15.08 12.69
N THR A 304 -0.80 -13.95 13.37
CA THR A 304 -0.84 -13.83 14.83
C THR A 304 -2.18 -13.25 15.30
N TRP A 305 -2.70 -12.27 14.57
CA TRP A 305 -4.03 -11.71 14.75
C TRP A 305 -4.56 -11.10 13.45
N THR A 306 -5.87 -11.02 13.32
CA THR A 306 -6.57 -10.46 12.15
C THR A 306 -7.78 -9.67 12.57
N TYR A 307 -7.97 -8.52 11.95
CA TYR A 307 -9.19 -7.70 12.03
C TYR A 307 -9.80 -7.48 10.65
N ARG A 308 -11.11 -7.28 10.65
CA ARG A 308 -11.90 -6.86 9.48
C ARG A 308 -12.82 -5.73 9.91
N PHE A 309 -12.88 -4.67 9.10
CA PHE A 309 -13.67 -3.48 9.36
C PHE A 309 -14.47 -3.10 8.12
N ALA A 310 -15.72 -2.68 8.28
CA ALA A 310 -16.52 -2.18 7.15
C ALA A 310 -15.82 -0.97 6.51
N SER A 311 -15.59 -1.03 5.18
CA SER A 311 -14.84 -0.01 4.44
C SER A 311 -15.28 0.08 2.99
N THR A 312 -14.73 1.06 2.26
CA THR A 312 -15.00 1.24 0.82
C THR A 312 -13.87 0.79 -0.09
N GLY A 313 -12.67 0.50 0.40
CA GLY A 313 -11.55 0.23 -0.49
C GLY A 313 -10.27 -0.17 0.23
N PRO A 314 -9.12 0.10 -0.39
CA PRO A 314 -7.84 -0.38 0.06
C PRO A 314 -7.49 0.11 1.46
N THR A 315 -6.64 -0.66 2.10
CA THR A 315 -6.14 -0.38 3.45
C THR A 315 -4.62 -0.33 3.42
N LEU A 316 -4.06 0.66 4.08
CA LEU A 316 -2.62 0.85 4.21
C LEU A 316 -2.14 0.48 5.60
N SER A 317 -0.93 -0.06 5.69
CA SER A 317 -0.25 -0.34 6.97
C SER A 317 1.09 0.35 7.02
N ALA A 318 1.47 0.81 8.21
CA ALA A 318 2.80 1.37 8.46
C ALA A 318 3.32 0.92 9.82
N SER A 319 4.63 0.74 9.93
CA SER A 319 5.30 0.16 11.10
C SER A 319 4.71 -1.21 11.50
N SER A 320 4.72 -1.56 12.77
CA SER A 320 4.08 -2.78 13.31
C SER A 320 2.68 -2.54 13.85
N THR A 321 2.19 -1.30 13.82
CA THR A 321 1.10 -0.86 14.71
C THR A 321 0.02 -0.02 14.05
N HIS A 322 0.17 0.46 12.82
CA HIS A 322 -0.77 1.40 12.23
C HIS A 322 -1.48 0.81 11.01
N ALA A 323 -2.80 1.02 10.92
CA ALA A 323 -3.59 0.73 9.72
C ALA A 323 -4.52 1.91 9.41
N PHE A 324 -4.64 2.26 8.12
CA PHE A 324 -5.37 3.42 7.65
C PHE A 324 -6.29 3.06 6.49
N PHE A 325 -7.57 3.42 6.58
CA PHE A 325 -8.60 3.06 5.58
C PHE A 325 -9.80 4.01 5.65
N ILE A 326 -10.69 3.93 4.67
CA ILE A 326 -11.99 4.64 4.71
C ILE A 326 -13.01 3.74 5.39
N SER A 327 -13.40 4.07 6.61
CA SER A 327 -14.40 3.33 7.38
C SER A 327 -15.83 3.72 7.00
N THR A 328 -16.70 2.71 6.87
CA THR A 328 -18.14 2.89 6.57
C THR A 328 -19.04 2.46 7.72
N GLY A 329 -18.49 1.96 8.82
CA GLY A 329 -19.28 1.42 9.91
C GLY A 329 -18.67 1.62 11.30
N ALA A 330 -19.46 1.36 12.31
CA ALA A 330 -19.01 1.39 13.69
C ALA A 330 -18.01 0.26 13.99
N ILE A 331 -17.05 0.55 14.84
CA ILE A 331 -16.10 -0.42 15.39
C ILE A 331 -16.40 -0.59 16.86
N THR A 332 -16.64 -1.81 17.30
CA THR A 332 -17.14 -2.13 18.66
C THR A 332 -16.25 -1.55 19.78
N GLN A 333 -14.92 -1.52 19.55
CA GLN A 333 -13.94 -1.02 20.51
C GLN A 333 -13.88 0.51 20.58
N LEU A 334 -14.51 1.21 19.63
CA LEU A 334 -14.49 2.67 19.56
C LEU A 334 -15.80 3.28 20.04
N ASN A 335 -15.69 4.44 20.68
CA ASN A 335 -16.86 5.30 20.94
C ASN A 335 -17.08 6.23 19.73
N TRP A 336 -17.34 5.60 18.56
CA TRP A 336 -17.45 6.31 17.29
C TRP A 336 -18.23 5.50 16.25
N SER A 337 -19.03 6.19 15.45
CA SER A 337 -19.74 5.62 14.32
C SER A 337 -19.81 6.69 13.22
N PRO A 338 -19.23 6.47 12.04
CA PRO A 338 -19.26 7.45 10.97
C PRO A 338 -20.67 7.56 10.37
N LYS A 339 -21.11 8.78 10.09
CA LYS A 339 -22.36 9.04 9.34
C LYS A 339 -22.21 8.85 7.84
N SER A 340 -21.00 8.93 7.34
CA SER A 340 -20.59 8.75 5.94
C SER A 340 -19.19 8.14 5.90
N PRO A 341 -18.75 7.58 4.75
CA PRO A 341 -17.39 7.09 4.61
C PRO A 341 -16.35 8.11 5.10
N THR A 342 -15.52 7.71 6.05
CA THR A 342 -14.59 8.61 6.73
C THR A 342 -13.23 7.93 6.92
N PRO A 343 -12.09 8.60 6.62
CA PRO A 343 -10.78 8.05 6.89
C PRO A 343 -10.60 7.76 8.38
N LEU A 344 -10.08 6.58 8.67
CA LEU A 344 -9.82 6.13 10.03
C LEU A 344 -8.44 5.51 10.12
N LEU A 345 -7.62 6.06 11.01
CA LEU A 345 -6.34 5.48 11.41
C LEU A 345 -6.52 4.76 12.74
N LEU A 346 -6.13 3.50 12.77
CA LEU A 346 -6.08 2.69 13.98
C LEU A 346 -4.64 2.44 14.40
N THR A 347 -4.38 2.54 15.70
CA THR A 347 -3.11 2.15 16.31
C THR A 347 -3.32 0.90 17.15
N PHE A 348 -2.47 -0.10 16.96
CA PHE A 348 -2.52 -1.39 17.66
C PHE A 348 -1.29 -1.54 18.56
N ASP A 349 -1.42 -2.29 19.64
CA ASP A 349 -0.27 -2.83 20.37
C ASP A 349 0.28 -4.10 19.70
N SER A 350 1.30 -4.69 20.28
CA SER A 350 1.92 -5.92 19.77
C SER A 350 1.00 -7.15 19.80
N LYS A 351 -0.03 -7.12 20.64
CA LYS A 351 -1.04 -8.18 20.77
C LYS A 351 -2.24 -7.98 19.84
N GLY A 352 -2.28 -6.86 19.10
CA GLY A 352 -3.37 -6.48 18.22
C GLY A 352 -4.51 -5.74 18.92
N VAL A 353 -4.34 -5.31 20.18
CA VAL A 353 -5.35 -4.49 20.83
C VAL A 353 -5.32 -3.08 20.24
N ILE A 354 -6.48 -2.54 19.86
CA ILE A 354 -6.58 -1.15 19.41
C ILE A 354 -6.31 -0.25 20.62
N THR A 355 -5.30 0.60 20.54
CA THR A 355 -4.88 1.50 21.62
C THR A 355 -5.24 2.96 21.34
N ALA A 356 -5.43 3.30 20.07
CA ALA A 356 -5.79 4.63 19.64
C ALA A 356 -6.51 4.62 18.30
N ALA A 357 -7.31 5.67 18.06
CA ALA A 357 -7.97 5.88 16.79
C ALA A 357 -8.05 7.37 16.47
N ASP A 358 -7.83 7.71 15.19
CA ASP A 358 -7.89 9.08 14.70
C ASP A 358 -8.68 9.11 13.39
N SER A 359 -9.58 10.09 13.21
CA SER A 359 -10.42 10.23 12.02
C SER A 359 -10.00 11.42 11.16
N GLY A 360 -9.97 11.21 9.86
CA GLY A 360 -9.77 12.29 8.89
C GLY A 360 -11.05 13.09 8.63
N ALA A 361 -10.97 14.04 7.70
CA ALA A 361 -12.11 14.82 7.27
C ALA A 361 -13.10 13.98 6.45
N VAL A 362 -14.38 14.32 6.56
CA VAL A 362 -15.45 13.76 5.71
C VAL A 362 -15.25 14.20 4.25
N GLY A 363 -15.70 13.38 3.29
CA GLY A 363 -15.60 13.69 1.86
C GLY A 363 -14.33 13.15 1.18
N GLN A 364 -13.41 12.58 1.95
CA GLN A 364 -12.29 11.85 1.37
C GLN A 364 -12.77 10.54 0.74
N LYS A 365 -12.24 10.18 -0.42
CA LYS A 365 -12.63 9.02 -1.22
C LYS A 365 -11.68 7.84 -1.05
N GLU A 366 -10.38 8.11 -0.94
CA GLU A 366 -9.33 7.11 -0.92
C GLU A 366 -8.22 7.45 0.08
N VAL A 367 -7.53 6.43 0.53
CA VAL A 367 -6.28 6.54 1.28
C VAL A 367 -5.13 6.30 0.32
N LEU A 368 -4.20 7.27 0.22
CA LEU A 368 -3.09 7.23 -0.73
C LEU A 368 -1.74 6.96 -0.05
N GLY A 369 -1.61 7.27 1.23
CA GLY A 369 -0.35 7.10 1.93
C GLY A 369 -0.51 7.10 3.45
N LEU A 370 0.38 6.37 4.11
CA LEU A 370 0.55 6.37 5.56
C LEU A 370 2.04 6.39 5.86
N LEU A 371 2.53 7.52 6.35
CA LEU A 371 3.95 7.78 6.56
C LEU A 371 4.23 7.91 8.04
N ILE A 372 5.37 7.42 8.48
CA ILE A 372 5.84 7.57 9.87
C ILE A 372 7.27 8.05 9.83
N SER A 373 7.53 9.19 10.47
CA SER A 373 8.87 9.74 10.62
C SER A 373 9.10 10.24 12.03
N LYS A 374 10.36 10.47 12.38
CA LYS A 374 10.74 11.07 13.67
C LYS A 374 10.36 12.54 13.72
N GLU A 375 10.43 13.22 12.59
CA GLU A 375 10.26 14.67 12.46
C GLU A 375 8.78 15.08 12.47
N PHE A 376 7.93 14.28 11.81
CA PHE A 376 6.51 14.61 11.63
C PHE A 376 5.55 13.72 12.43
N GLY A 377 6.06 12.65 13.04
CA GLY A 377 5.20 11.61 13.60
C GLY A 377 4.49 10.84 12.49
N VAL A 378 3.17 10.78 12.56
CA VAL A 378 2.33 10.07 11.58
C VAL A 378 1.68 11.08 10.64
N LEU A 379 1.86 10.87 9.35
CA LEU A 379 1.18 11.60 8.28
C LEU A 379 0.29 10.65 7.50
N ALA A 380 -0.93 11.07 7.22
CA ALA A 380 -1.93 10.34 6.48
C ALA A 380 -2.30 11.12 5.21
N LEU A 381 -2.18 10.48 4.04
CA LEU A 381 -2.58 11.05 2.76
C LEU A 381 -3.92 10.49 2.35
N THR A 382 -4.82 11.37 1.93
CA THR A 382 -6.11 11.00 1.37
C THR A 382 -6.43 11.84 0.14
N SER A 383 -7.29 11.32 -0.73
CA SER A 383 -7.86 12.08 -1.83
C SER A 383 -9.37 12.30 -1.63
N SER A 384 -9.83 13.51 -1.94
CA SER A 384 -11.21 13.80 -2.28
C SER A 384 -11.43 13.59 -3.79
N ALA A 385 -12.55 14.06 -4.35
CA ALA A 385 -12.74 14.08 -5.80
C ALA A 385 -11.79 15.06 -6.51
N GLU A 386 -11.31 16.10 -5.81
CA GLU A 386 -10.60 17.22 -6.43
C GLU A 386 -9.15 17.37 -5.93
N LEU A 387 -8.91 17.03 -4.65
CA LEU A 387 -7.65 17.36 -3.99
C LEU A 387 -7.09 16.18 -3.21
N VAL A 388 -5.76 16.11 -3.20
CA VAL A 388 -4.99 15.26 -2.29
C VAL A 388 -4.56 16.09 -1.09
N SER A 389 -4.85 15.55 0.10
CA SER A 389 -4.61 16.21 1.39
C SER A 389 -3.68 15.39 2.28
N ILE A 390 -2.84 16.07 3.01
CA ILE A 390 -1.97 15.50 4.05
C ILE A 390 -2.52 15.91 5.41
N PHE A 391 -2.74 14.93 6.26
CA PHE A 391 -3.17 15.11 7.64
C PHE A 391 -2.08 14.67 8.61
N THR A 392 -2.05 15.29 9.79
CA THR A 392 -1.19 14.92 10.91
C THR A 392 -2.02 14.58 12.14
N LEU A 393 -1.46 13.81 13.05
CA LEU A 393 -2.08 13.52 14.34
C LEU A 393 -1.86 14.68 15.31
N LEU A 394 -2.90 15.02 16.05
CA LEU A 394 -2.76 15.92 17.19
C LEU A 394 -1.97 15.22 18.32
N PRO A 395 -1.15 15.97 19.07
CA PRO A 395 -0.47 15.42 20.25
C PRO A 395 -1.45 14.77 21.22
N ARG A 396 -1.04 13.67 21.82
CA ARG A 396 -1.84 12.87 22.79
C ARG A 396 -1.48 13.21 24.21
#